data_eda8aee9920671e793a603e18945b800
#
_entry.id   eda8aee9920671e793a603e18945b800
#
_cell.length_a   1.000
_cell.length_b   1.000
_cell.length_c   1.000
_cell.angle_alpha   90.00
_cell.angle_beta   90.00
_cell.angle_gamma   90.00
#
_symmetry.space_group_name_H-M   'P 1'
#
loop_
_entity.id
_entity.type
_entity.pdbx_description
1 polymer ?
#
loop_
_entity_poly.entity_id
_entity_poly.type
_entity_poly.pdbx_seq_one_letter_code
_entity_poly.pdbx_strand_id
1 'polypeptide(L)'
;MTATEELTFESTSRFVEVDVDGPLKLHYHEAGVGKEQTIVLLHGGGPGAASWTNFSRNIPVLAQRFHVLAVDQPGYGHSDKRAEHGQFNHYAARALKGLFDHLGLGRVPLVGNSLGGGTAVRFALDYPDKAGKLVLMGPGGLSINLFAPDPTEGVKRLGKFSVEPTRENLEAFLRVMVHDQKLITPELIDQRFELASTPESLTATRAMGMSFAGADFELGMMWREVHKLRQPVLLIWGREDRVNPLDGALVALKTIPRAQLHVFGQCGHWAQVEK
;
A
#
# COMPACT_ATOMS: atom_id res chain seq x y z
N MET A 1 -14.76 31.61 12.84
CA MET A 1 -13.95 30.75 11.97
C MET A 1 -12.82 30.22 12.81
N THR A 2 -12.92 29.00 13.32
CA THR A 2 -11.82 28.35 14.02
C THR A 2 -10.74 28.05 12.97
N ALA A 3 -9.52 28.47 13.22
CA ALA A 3 -8.37 28.13 12.40
C ALA A 3 -8.36 26.60 12.26
N THR A 4 -8.49 26.09 11.04
CA THR A 4 -8.27 24.66 10.76
C THR A 4 -6.79 24.43 11.08
N GLU A 5 -6.51 23.70 12.15
CA GLU A 5 -5.15 23.24 12.45
C GLU A 5 -4.56 22.59 11.21
N GLU A 6 -3.40 23.03 10.81
CA GLU A 6 -2.69 22.46 9.66
C GLU A 6 -2.28 21.02 10.00
N LEU A 7 -2.73 20.07 9.17
CA LEU A 7 -2.39 18.66 9.35
C LEU A 7 -0.96 18.42 8.86
N THR A 8 -0.02 18.35 9.80
CA THR A 8 1.41 18.06 9.54
C THR A 8 1.72 16.59 9.85
N PHE A 9 2.91 16.14 9.48
CA PHE A 9 3.41 14.83 9.86
C PHE A 9 3.34 14.64 11.38
N GLU A 10 3.85 15.61 12.15
CA GLU A 10 3.97 15.54 13.61
C GLU A 10 2.60 15.57 14.29
N SER A 11 1.69 16.44 13.83
CA SER A 11 0.38 16.59 14.45
C SER A 11 -0.50 15.34 14.29
N THR A 12 -0.28 14.57 13.22
CA THR A 12 -1.06 13.37 12.89
C THR A 12 -0.38 12.06 13.29
N SER A 13 0.93 12.06 13.59
CA SER A 13 1.74 10.86 13.90
C SER A 13 1.29 10.18 15.21
N ARG A 14 1.07 8.86 15.14
CA ARG A 14 0.68 8.01 16.25
C ARG A 14 1.45 6.68 16.20
N PHE A 15 1.63 6.08 17.37
CA PHE A 15 2.24 4.76 17.49
C PHE A 15 1.34 3.84 18.31
N VAL A 16 1.39 2.57 18.00
CA VAL A 16 0.73 1.50 18.73
C VAL A 16 1.62 0.25 18.74
N GLU A 17 1.58 -0.50 19.82
CA GLU A 17 2.17 -1.83 19.87
C GLU A 17 1.05 -2.87 19.69
N VAL A 18 1.25 -3.80 18.77
CA VAL A 18 0.35 -4.92 18.50
C VAL A 18 1.11 -6.23 18.62
N ASP A 19 0.40 -7.32 18.87
CA ASP A 19 1.02 -8.66 18.93
C ASP A 19 0.87 -9.37 17.57
N VAL A 20 1.99 -9.64 16.93
CA VAL A 20 2.06 -10.44 15.69
C VAL A 20 3.29 -11.34 15.79
N ASP A 21 3.10 -12.52 16.38
CA ASP A 21 4.22 -13.42 16.72
C ASP A 21 5.29 -12.70 17.58
N GLY A 22 4.82 -11.95 18.58
CA GLY A 22 5.57 -11.05 19.44
C GLY A 22 5.28 -9.57 19.17
N PRO A 23 5.76 -8.68 20.07
CA PRO A 23 5.45 -7.26 20.00
C PRO A 23 5.95 -6.63 18.69
N LEU A 24 5.08 -5.85 18.06
CA LEU A 24 5.34 -5.11 16.82
C LEU A 24 4.84 -3.68 16.99
N LYS A 25 5.74 -2.70 16.88
CA LYS A 25 5.39 -1.29 16.90
C LYS A 25 4.94 -0.86 15.50
N LEU A 26 3.71 -0.36 15.40
CA LEU A 26 3.17 0.24 14.18
C LEU A 26 3.10 1.76 14.34
N HIS A 27 3.44 2.45 13.27
CA HIS A 27 3.19 3.87 13.10
C HIS A 27 1.98 4.08 12.19
N TYR A 28 1.17 5.09 12.47
CA TYR A 28 0.09 5.52 11.59
C TYR A 28 -0.17 7.02 11.76
N HIS A 29 -0.72 7.64 10.72
CA HIS A 29 -1.26 8.99 10.80
C HIS A 29 -2.74 8.95 11.09
N GLU A 30 -3.20 9.79 12.01
CA GLU A 30 -4.59 9.92 12.40
C GLU A 30 -5.08 11.35 12.19
N ALA A 31 -6.18 11.51 11.45
CA ALA A 31 -6.78 12.80 11.18
C ALA A 31 -8.30 12.70 11.12
N GLY A 32 -9.00 13.82 11.33
CA GLY A 32 -10.47 13.84 11.29
C GLY A 32 -11.12 13.07 12.44
N VAL A 33 -10.48 13.03 13.61
CA VAL A 33 -11.05 12.41 14.83
C VAL A 33 -12.44 12.95 15.13
N GLY A 34 -13.36 12.07 15.51
CA GLY A 34 -14.77 12.42 15.79
C GLY A 34 -15.70 12.39 14.56
N LYS A 35 -15.18 12.09 13.36
CA LYS A 35 -16.05 11.82 12.21
C LYS A 35 -16.73 10.46 12.36
N GLU A 36 -17.97 10.37 11.89
CA GLU A 36 -18.80 9.17 12.03
C GLU A 36 -18.22 7.94 11.33
N GLN A 37 -17.59 8.13 10.17
CA GLN A 37 -17.05 7.04 9.38
C GLN A 37 -15.52 7.05 9.39
N THR A 38 -14.93 5.93 9.81
CA THR A 38 -13.49 5.69 9.72
C THR A 38 -13.14 5.08 8.36
N ILE A 39 -11.98 5.46 7.81
CA ILE A 39 -11.35 4.81 6.65
C ILE A 39 -9.87 4.52 6.96
N VAL A 40 -9.36 3.42 6.42
CA VAL A 40 -7.94 3.05 6.54
C VAL A 40 -7.27 3.15 5.19
N LEU A 41 -6.12 3.84 5.13
CA LEU A 41 -5.29 4.00 3.96
C LEU A 41 -4.02 3.14 4.10
N LEU A 42 -3.73 2.32 3.09
CA LEU A 42 -2.60 1.40 3.03
C LEU A 42 -1.72 1.73 1.83
N HIS A 43 -0.49 2.16 2.08
CA HIS A 43 0.44 2.60 1.04
C HIS A 43 1.01 1.44 0.22
N GLY A 44 1.54 1.74 -0.98
CA GLY A 44 2.26 0.81 -1.82
C GLY A 44 3.61 0.41 -1.26
N GLY A 45 4.19 -0.67 -1.79
CA GLY A 45 5.55 -1.07 -1.51
C GLY A 45 6.57 -0.23 -2.27
N GLY A 46 7.83 -0.61 -2.11
CA GLY A 46 8.95 0.02 -2.76
C GLY A 46 9.82 0.83 -1.80
N PRO A 47 11.05 1.14 -2.22
CA PRO A 47 12.04 1.78 -1.37
C PRO A 47 11.52 3.09 -0.77
N GLY A 48 11.65 3.25 0.55
CA GLY A 48 11.27 4.43 1.30
C GLY A 48 9.77 4.75 1.32
N ALA A 49 8.90 3.78 0.99
CA ALA A 49 7.46 3.97 1.08
C ALA A 49 7.04 4.18 2.54
N ALA A 50 6.06 5.06 2.73
CA ALA A 50 5.41 5.33 3.99
C ALA A 50 4.00 5.89 3.71
N SER A 51 3.12 5.83 4.68
CA SER A 51 1.78 6.37 4.56
C SER A 51 1.79 7.88 4.23
N TRP A 52 2.68 8.64 4.87
CA TRP A 52 2.82 10.08 4.60
C TRP A 52 3.30 10.37 3.18
N THR A 53 4.34 9.67 2.70
CA THR A 53 4.86 9.88 1.33
C THR A 53 3.86 9.50 0.25
N ASN A 54 2.87 8.68 0.56
CA ASN A 54 1.84 8.23 -0.39
C ASN A 54 0.53 9.04 -0.28
N PHE A 55 0.15 9.52 0.92
CA PHE A 55 -1.18 10.06 1.17
C PHE A 55 -1.21 11.44 1.81
N SER A 56 -0.08 12.12 2.02
CA SER A 56 -0.04 13.45 2.64
C SER A 56 -0.96 14.48 1.96
N ARG A 57 -1.14 14.37 0.63
CA ARG A 57 -2.07 15.23 -0.13
C ARG A 57 -3.54 14.83 0.01
N ASN A 58 -3.80 13.53 0.29
CA ASN A 58 -5.16 13.00 0.38
C ASN A 58 -5.72 13.14 1.81
N ILE A 59 -4.88 12.99 2.84
CA ILE A 59 -5.29 13.04 4.25
C ILE A 59 -6.08 14.31 4.58
N PRO A 60 -5.63 15.54 4.26
CA PRO A 60 -6.36 16.76 4.61
C PRO A 60 -7.75 16.86 3.96
N VAL A 61 -7.88 16.36 2.73
CA VAL A 61 -9.15 16.36 1.99
C VAL A 61 -10.10 15.31 2.58
N LEU A 62 -9.60 14.10 2.80
CA LEU A 62 -10.41 13.00 3.33
C LEU A 62 -10.83 13.26 4.79
N ALA A 63 -9.97 13.86 5.60
CA ALA A 63 -10.24 14.18 7.01
C ALA A 63 -11.37 15.20 7.20
N GLN A 64 -11.77 15.93 6.15
CA GLN A 64 -12.95 16.79 6.21
C GLN A 64 -14.26 15.99 6.40
N ARG A 65 -14.27 14.72 5.94
CA ARG A 65 -15.46 13.87 5.93
C ARG A 65 -15.32 12.57 6.71
N PHE A 66 -14.10 12.09 6.90
CA PHE A 66 -13.79 10.79 7.49
C PHE A 66 -12.80 10.91 8.64
N HIS A 67 -12.88 9.99 9.58
CA HIS A 67 -11.79 9.68 10.47
C HIS A 67 -10.79 8.83 9.68
N VAL A 68 -9.61 9.37 9.40
CA VAL A 68 -8.59 8.78 8.50
C VAL A 68 -7.49 8.17 9.33
N LEU A 69 -7.18 6.90 9.07
CA LEU A 69 -6.04 6.18 9.60
C LEU A 69 -5.14 5.77 8.43
N ALA A 70 -4.00 6.43 8.25
CA ALA A 70 -3.04 6.08 7.21
C ALA A 70 -1.87 5.32 7.84
N VAL A 71 -1.77 4.02 7.56
CA VAL A 71 -0.88 3.10 8.30
C VAL A 71 0.43 2.90 7.56
N ASP A 72 1.55 3.06 8.26
CA ASP A 72 2.84 2.54 7.80
C ASP A 72 2.83 1.03 7.95
N GLN A 73 2.83 0.30 6.84
CA GLN A 73 2.85 -1.15 6.88
C GLN A 73 4.12 -1.68 7.56
N PRO A 74 4.09 -2.87 8.19
CA PRO A 74 5.29 -3.46 8.78
C PRO A 74 6.46 -3.47 7.78
N GLY A 75 7.65 -3.13 8.23
CA GLY A 75 8.83 -3.03 7.38
C GLY A 75 9.00 -1.68 6.68
N TYR A 76 8.04 -0.76 6.79
CA TYR A 76 8.03 0.53 6.11
C TYR A 76 7.88 1.71 7.06
N GLY A 77 8.21 2.90 6.54
CA GLY A 77 8.04 4.17 7.25
C GLY A 77 8.66 4.13 8.64
N HIS A 78 7.87 4.45 9.66
CA HIS A 78 8.26 4.46 11.07
C HIS A 78 7.77 3.24 11.86
N SER A 79 7.14 2.26 11.19
CA SER A 79 6.83 0.95 11.76
C SER A 79 8.07 0.08 11.88
N ASP A 80 8.03 -0.90 12.78
CA ASP A 80 9.10 -1.87 12.97
C ASP A 80 9.45 -2.63 11.68
N LYS A 81 10.74 -2.94 11.54
CA LYS A 81 11.34 -3.53 10.34
C LYS A 81 11.78 -4.97 10.60
N ARG A 82 10.78 -5.83 10.85
CA ARG A 82 11.02 -7.26 11.04
C ARG A 82 11.25 -7.95 9.68
N ALA A 83 12.31 -8.75 9.59
CA ALA A 83 12.64 -9.51 8.39
C ALA A 83 12.01 -10.91 8.35
N GLU A 84 11.76 -11.52 9.52
CA GLU A 84 11.19 -12.86 9.65
C GLU A 84 9.68 -12.77 9.81
N HIS A 85 8.90 -13.03 8.74
CA HIS A 85 7.45 -12.84 8.78
C HIS A 85 6.63 -13.77 7.85
N GLY A 86 7.27 -14.66 7.08
CA GLY A 86 6.57 -15.47 6.07
C GLY A 86 6.04 -14.64 4.91
N GLN A 87 4.88 -15.00 4.35
CA GLN A 87 4.28 -14.23 3.25
C GLN A 87 3.77 -12.86 3.73
N PHE A 88 4.25 -11.80 3.07
CA PHE A 88 4.08 -10.42 3.53
C PHE A 88 2.62 -9.98 3.72
N ASN A 89 1.73 -10.27 2.77
CA ASN A 89 0.33 -9.83 2.87
C ASN A 89 -0.39 -10.46 4.07
N HIS A 90 -0.08 -11.71 4.42
CA HIS A 90 -0.60 -12.37 5.62
C HIS A 90 -0.07 -11.72 6.90
N TYR A 91 1.22 -11.42 6.92
CA TYR A 91 1.85 -10.71 8.04
C TYR A 91 1.25 -9.31 8.24
N ALA A 92 1.17 -8.52 7.17
CA ALA A 92 0.62 -7.16 7.22
C ALA A 92 -0.87 -7.15 7.56
N ALA A 93 -1.64 -8.14 7.11
CA ALA A 93 -3.05 -8.27 7.48
C ALA A 93 -3.24 -8.59 8.96
N ARG A 94 -2.37 -9.42 9.57
CA ARG A 94 -2.38 -9.68 11.02
C ARG A 94 -2.00 -8.43 11.82
N ALA A 95 -1.01 -7.68 11.36
CA ALA A 95 -0.63 -6.41 11.97
C ALA A 95 -1.77 -5.39 11.92
N LEU A 96 -2.42 -5.26 10.78
CA LEU A 96 -3.62 -4.43 10.62
C LEU A 96 -4.76 -4.88 11.55
N LYS A 97 -4.96 -6.20 11.71
CA LYS A 97 -5.95 -6.75 12.65
C LYS A 97 -5.64 -6.33 14.09
N GLY A 98 -4.38 -6.38 14.50
CA GLY A 98 -3.93 -5.89 15.81
C GLY A 98 -4.26 -4.41 16.02
N LEU A 99 -4.03 -3.55 15.00
CA LEU A 99 -4.43 -2.14 15.06
C LEU A 99 -5.94 -1.98 15.18
N PHE A 100 -6.73 -2.76 14.44
CA PHE A 100 -8.20 -2.74 14.56
C PHE A 100 -8.68 -3.11 15.95
N ASP A 101 -8.07 -4.12 16.57
CA ASP A 101 -8.42 -4.53 17.93
C ASP A 101 -8.04 -3.47 18.96
N HIS A 102 -6.84 -2.91 18.84
CA HIS A 102 -6.37 -1.86 19.75
C HIS A 102 -7.29 -0.63 19.72
N LEU A 103 -7.71 -0.20 18.54
CA LEU A 103 -8.58 0.96 18.36
C LEU A 103 -10.08 0.64 18.50
N GLY A 104 -10.45 -0.61 18.77
CA GLY A 104 -11.85 -1.04 18.88
C GLY A 104 -12.65 -0.89 17.59
N LEU A 105 -11.96 -0.98 16.42
CA LEU A 105 -12.61 -0.76 15.14
C LEU A 105 -13.56 -1.90 14.76
N GLY A 106 -14.72 -1.54 14.30
CA GLY A 106 -15.69 -2.44 13.69
C GLY A 106 -15.39 -2.71 12.23
N ARG A 107 -16.42 -2.62 11.40
CA ARG A 107 -16.32 -2.81 9.95
C ARG A 107 -15.93 -1.50 9.26
N VAL A 108 -14.69 -1.43 8.72
CA VAL A 108 -14.09 -0.20 8.19
C VAL A 108 -13.70 -0.38 6.72
N PRO A 109 -14.02 0.60 5.82
CA PRO A 109 -13.51 0.63 4.45
C PRO A 109 -11.98 0.73 4.41
N LEU A 110 -11.38 0.00 3.45
CA LEU A 110 -9.94 -0.01 3.21
C LEU A 110 -9.64 0.58 1.83
N VAL A 111 -8.67 1.47 1.79
CA VAL A 111 -8.14 2.07 0.57
C VAL A 111 -6.67 1.67 0.45
N GLY A 112 -6.33 0.90 -0.57
CA GLY A 112 -4.97 0.36 -0.71
C GLY A 112 -4.38 0.58 -2.09
N ASN A 113 -3.13 1.03 -2.15
CA ASN A 113 -2.36 1.11 -3.38
C ASN A 113 -1.36 -0.06 -3.44
N SER A 114 -1.25 -0.73 -4.58
CA SER A 114 -0.21 -1.72 -4.85
C SER A 114 -0.12 -2.80 -3.74
N LEU A 115 1.01 -2.87 -3.02
CA LEU A 115 1.20 -3.75 -1.86
C LEU A 115 0.11 -3.56 -0.81
N GLY A 116 -0.27 -2.30 -0.50
CA GLY A 116 -1.37 -1.99 0.41
C GLY A 116 -2.72 -2.47 -0.10
N GLY A 117 -2.91 -2.51 -1.42
CA GLY A 117 -4.07 -3.15 -2.03
C GLY A 117 -4.09 -4.65 -1.78
N GLY A 118 -2.94 -5.31 -1.91
CA GLY A 118 -2.77 -6.73 -1.55
C GLY A 118 -3.05 -7.00 -0.07
N THR A 119 -2.53 -6.17 0.82
CA THR A 119 -2.81 -6.25 2.26
C THR A 119 -4.31 -6.08 2.55
N ALA A 120 -4.97 -5.11 1.91
CA ALA A 120 -6.42 -4.89 2.08
C ALA A 120 -7.25 -6.10 1.64
N VAL A 121 -6.86 -6.74 0.53
CA VAL A 121 -7.51 -7.97 0.04
C VAL A 121 -7.28 -9.13 1.00
N ARG A 122 -6.06 -9.35 1.44
CA ARG A 122 -5.76 -10.43 2.40
C ARG A 122 -6.52 -10.21 3.71
N PHE A 123 -6.54 -8.97 4.22
CA PHE A 123 -7.33 -8.62 5.39
C PHE A 123 -8.83 -8.93 5.20
N ALA A 124 -9.39 -8.60 4.04
CA ALA A 124 -10.81 -8.85 3.76
C ALA A 124 -11.14 -10.33 3.60
N LEU A 125 -10.20 -11.14 3.14
CA LEU A 125 -10.34 -12.61 3.06
C LEU A 125 -10.26 -13.26 4.44
N ASP A 126 -9.31 -12.81 5.30
CA ASP A 126 -9.08 -13.39 6.62
C ASP A 126 -10.06 -12.86 7.68
N TYR A 127 -10.48 -11.60 7.57
CA TYR A 127 -11.34 -10.91 8.55
C TYR A 127 -12.55 -10.24 7.86
N PRO A 128 -13.42 -11.01 7.19
CA PRO A 128 -14.49 -10.48 6.35
C PRO A 128 -15.49 -9.58 7.09
N ASP A 129 -15.67 -9.80 8.39
CA ASP A 129 -16.58 -9.01 9.22
C ASP A 129 -15.99 -7.66 9.65
N LYS A 130 -14.66 -7.50 9.58
CA LYS A 130 -13.94 -6.27 9.87
C LYS A 130 -13.70 -5.40 8.62
N ALA A 131 -13.66 -6.01 7.45
CA ALA A 131 -13.47 -5.30 6.19
C ALA A 131 -14.78 -4.74 5.63
N GLY A 132 -14.83 -3.42 5.41
CA GLY A 132 -15.88 -2.71 4.71
C GLY A 132 -15.69 -2.76 3.19
N LYS A 133 -16.08 -1.67 2.50
CA LYS A 133 -15.81 -1.50 1.05
C LYS A 133 -14.31 -1.43 0.81
N LEU A 134 -13.85 -1.93 -0.34
CA LEU A 134 -12.45 -1.86 -0.76
C LEU A 134 -12.30 -0.89 -1.94
N VAL A 135 -11.32 0.00 -1.86
CA VAL A 135 -10.84 0.81 -2.99
C VAL A 135 -9.39 0.42 -3.23
N LEU A 136 -9.10 -0.18 -4.38
CA LEU A 136 -7.82 -0.82 -4.67
C LEU A 136 -7.20 -0.16 -5.92
N MET A 137 -6.06 0.48 -5.75
CA MET A 137 -5.33 1.19 -6.80
C MET A 137 -4.14 0.36 -7.26
N GLY A 138 -4.19 -0.21 -8.45
CA GLY A 138 -3.16 -1.09 -9.00
C GLY A 138 -2.70 -2.18 -8.00
N PRO A 139 -3.62 -2.97 -7.39
CA PRO A 139 -3.31 -3.85 -6.26
C PRO A 139 -2.35 -4.98 -6.65
N GLY A 140 -1.42 -5.31 -5.73
CA GLY A 140 -0.53 -6.45 -5.87
C GLY A 140 -1.23 -7.79 -5.58
N GLY A 141 -0.78 -8.87 -6.20
CA GLY A 141 -1.28 -10.23 -5.96
C GLY A 141 -2.64 -10.57 -6.58
N LEU A 142 -3.28 -9.62 -7.29
CA LEU A 142 -4.60 -9.82 -7.90
C LEU A 142 -4.56 -10.05 -9.40
N SER A 143 -3.41 -9.90 -10.02
CA SER A 143 -3.28 -9.96 -11.47
C SER A 143 -2.16 -10.91 -11.88
N ILE A 144 -2.31 -11.44 -13.08
CA ILE A 144 -1.26 -12.03 -13.90
C ILE A 144 -1.07 -11.14 -15.13
N ASN A 145 0.17 -10.95 -15.55
CA ASN A 145 0.45 -10.22 -16.77
C ASN A 145 -0.01 -11.07 -17.97
N LEU A 146 -0.93 -10.56 -18.77
CA LEU A 146 -1.46 -11.24 -19.95
C LEU A 146 -0.68 -10.86 -21.21
N PHE A 147 -0.31 -9.59 -21.33
CA PHE A 147 0.35 -9.02 -22.52
C PHE A 147 1.66 -8.31 -22.19
N ALA A 148 1.84 -7.88 -20.94
CA ALA A 148 3.07 -7.22 -20.50
C ALA A 148 4.19 -8.23 -20.22
N PRO A 149 5.47 -7.82 -20.38
CA PRO A 149 6.60 -8.65 -19.99
C PRO A 149 6.58 -9.00 -18.49
N ASP A 150 7.04 -10.20 -18.14
CA ASP A 150 7.26 -10.61 -16.77
C ASP A 150 8.75 -10.96 -16.57
N PRO A 151 9.47 -10.33 -15.62
CA PRO A 151 9.03 -9.23 -14.76
C PRO A 151 8.79 -7.91 -15.52
N THR A 152 7.86 -7.11 -15.01
CA THR A 152 7.54 -5.78 -15.55
C THR A 152 8.69 -4.80 -15.39
N GLU A 153 8.62 -3.62 -16.04
CA GLU A 153 9.66 -2.60 -15.91
C GLU A 153 9.82 -2.15 -14.45
N GLY A 154 8.70 -1.91 -13.74
CA GLY A 154 8.74 -1.52 -12.34
C GLY A 154 9.40 -2.58 -11.45
N VAL A 155 9.07 -3.86 -11.64
CA VAL A 155 9.69 -4.97 -10.89
C VAL A 155 11.19 -5.07 -11.19
N LYS A 156 11.62 -4.89 -12.44
CA LYS A 156 13.06 -4.86 -12.81
C LYS A 156 13.80 -3.72 -12.12
N ARG A 157 13.20 -2.50 -12.07
CA ARG A 157 13.80 -1.34 -11.40
C ARG A 157 13.86 -1.52 -9.88
N LEU A 158 12.82 -2.08 -9.29
CA LEU A 158 12.80 -2.44 -7.88
C LEU A 158 13.89 -3.45 -7.53
N GLY A 159 14.04 -4.51 -8.34
CA GLY A 159 15.09 -5.51 -8.18
C GLY A 159 16.49 -4.89 -8.28
N LYS A 160 16.69 -3.95 -9.24
CA LYS A 160 17.98 -3.26 -9.38
C LYS A 160 18.30 -2.44 -8.11
N PHE A 161 17.35 -1.70 -7.55
CA PHE A 161 17.57 -0.98 -6.30
C PHE A 161 17.89 -1.93 -5.13
N SER A 162 17.22 -3.09 -5.05
CA SER A 162 17.46 -4.06 -3.98
C SER A 162 18.88 -4.65 -4.00
N VAL A 163 19.48 -4.74 -5.18
CA VAL A 163 20.88 -5.21 -5.35
C VAL A 163 21.87 -4.06 -5.14
N GLU A 164 21.57 -2.90 -5.69
CA GLU A 164 22.41 -1.72 -5.68
C GLU A 164 21.60 -0.49 -5.22
N PRO A 165 21.51 -0.26 -3.87
CA PRO A 165 20.64 0.76 -3.30
C PRO A 165 21.28 2.16 -3.41
N THR A 166 21.26 2.72 -4.62
CA THR A 166 21.74 4.07 -4.91
C THR A 166 20.57 5.03 -5.15
N ARG A 167 20.84 6.34 -4.98
CA ARG A 167 19.87 7.40 -5.26
C ARG A 167 19.39 7.36 -6.71
N GLU A 168 20.28 7.10 -7.65
CA GLU A 168 20.00 6.98 -9.10
C GLU A 168 19.06 5.80 -9.39
N ASN A 169 19.30 4.65 -8.76
CA ASN A 169 18.42 3.49 -8.93
C ASN A 169 17.05 3.71 -8.29
N LEU A 170 16.98 4.43 -7.15
CA LEU A 170 15.71 4.86 -6.58
C LEU A 170 14.96 5.80 -7.52
N GLU A 171 15.62 6.84 -8.04
CA GLU A 171 15.02 7.78 -8.98
C GLU A 171 14.49 7.04 -10.22
N ALA A 172 15.28 6.12 -10.78
CA ALA A 172 14.86 5.32 -11.93
C ALA A 172 13.61 4.47 -11.63
N PHE A 173 13.48 3.94 -10.41
CA PHE A 173 12.28 3.25 -9.96
C PHE A 173 11.09 4.21 -9.80
N LEU A 174 11.27 5.36 -9.14
CA LEU A 174 10.19 6.33 -8.93
C LEU A 174 9.61 6.86 -10.25
N ARG A 175 10.47 7.09 -11.26
CA ARG A 175 10.05 7.56 -12.58
C ARG A 175 9.18 6.54 -13.34
N VAL A 176 9.28 5.26 -13.02
CA VAL A 176 8.40 4.22 -13.59
C VAL A 176 7.03 4.22 -12.92
N MET A 177 6.92 4.72 -11.69
CA MET A 177 5.68 4.71 -10.91
C MET A 177 4.63 5.70 -11.43
N VAL A 178 5.03 6.73 -12.18
CA VAL A 178 4.15 7.82 -12.59
C VAL A 178 4.18 8.06 -14.11
N HIS A 179 3.08 8.58 -14.62
CA HIS A 179 3.02 9.14 -15.98
C HIS A 179 3.57 10.57 -15.99
N ASP A 180 3.12 11.43 -15.06
CA ASP A 180 3.62 12.80 -14.95
C ASP A 180 4.97 12.83 -14.21
N GLN A 181 6.04 12.96 -14.99
CA GLN A 181 7.42 12.98 -14.48
C GLN A 181 7.74 14.18 -13.57
N LYS A 182 6.94 15.26 -13.61
CA LYS A 182 7.13 16.43 -12.74
C LYS A 182 6.85 16.13 -11.26
N LEU A 183 6.14 15.04 -10.98
CA LEU A 183 5.88 14.60 -9.61
C LEU A 183 7.12 14.02 -8.91
N ILE A 184 8.14 13.63 -9.68
CA ILE A 184 9.38 13.08 -9.14
C ILE A 184 10.37 14.24 -8.96
N THR A 185 10.26 14.90 -7.82
CA THR A 185 11.12 16.02 -7.43
C THR A 185 12.36 15.55 -6.67
N PRO A 186 13.44 16.35 -6.65
CA PRO A 186 14.62 16.02 -5.83
C PRO A 186 14.29 15.77 -4.35
N GLU A 187 13.38 16.55 -3.78
CA GLU A 187 12.97 16.46 -2.38
C GLU A 187 12.25 15.13 -2.11
N LEU A 188 11.38 14.68 -3.03
CA LEU A 188 10.74 13.37 -2.93
C LEU A 188 11.78 12.25 -3.00
N ILE A 189 12.74 12.33 -3.92
CA ILE A 189 13.81 11.34 -4.04
C ILE A 189 14.63 11.28 -2.76
N ASP A 190 15.04 12.43 -2.21
CA ASP A 190 15.86 12.52 -1.00
C ASP A 190 15.11 11.95 0.22
N GLN A 191 13.86 12.36 0.43
CA GLN A 191 13.00 11.81 1.50
C GLN A 191 12.84 10.30 1.40
N ARG A 192 12.60 9.80 0.19
CA ARG A 192 12.44 8.35 -0.05
C ARG A 192 13.75 7.60 0.14
N PHE A 193 14.87 8.19 -0.28
CA PHE A 193 16.18 7.57 -0.16
C PHE A 193 16.63 7.48 1.31
N GLU A 194 16.40 8.51 2.11
CA GLU A 194 16.66 8.49 3.54
C GLU A 194 15.96 7.31 4.24
N LEU A 195 14.66 7.14 3.98
CA LEU A 195 13.87 6.04 4.55
C LEU A 195 14.29 4.66 4.01
N ALA A 196 14.76 4.58 2.75
CA ALA A 196 15.08 3.32 2.08
C ALA A 196 16.48 2.79 2.38
N SER A 197 17.44 3.67 2.67
CA SER A 197 18.86 3.33 2.69
C SER A 197 19.38 2.81 4.03
N THR A 198 18.55 2.80 5.08
CA THR A 198 18.97 2.24 6.36
C THR A 198 19.15 0.71 6.26
N PRO A 199 20.12 0.11 6.99
CA PRO A 199 20.34 -1.34 6.97
C PRO A 199 19.10 -2.15 7.28
N GLU A 200 18.28 -1.69 8.23
CA GLU A 200 17.03 -2.33 8.65
C GLU A 200 15.98 -2.26 7.52
N SER A 201 15.84 -1.12 6.84
CA SER A 201 14.91 -0.94 5.72
C SER A 201 15.30 -1.82 4.53
N LEU A 202 16.59 -1.89 4.22
CA LEU A 202 17.09 -2.76 3.15
C LEU A 202 16.84 -4.24 3.46
N THR A 203 17.06 -4.64 4.72
CA THR A 203 16.80 -6.02 5.17
C THR A 203 15.32 -6.36 5.08
N ALA A 204 14.43 -5.51 5.60
CA ALA A 204 12.99 -5.70 5.55
C ALA A 204 12.45 -5.72 4.11
N THR A 205 12.96 -4.83 3.24
CA THR A 205 12.57 -4.79 1.82
C THR A 205 12.99 -6.07 1.08
N ARG A 206 14.17 -6.60 1.36
CA ARG A 206 14.62 -7.89 0.80
C ARG A 206 13.76 -9.05 1.28
N ALA A 207 13.46 -9.10 2.58
CA ALA A 207 12.60 -10.14 3.18
C ALA A 207 11.19 -10.09 2.55
N MET A 208 10.61 -8.90 2.40
CA MET A 208 9.34 -8.71 1.71
C MET A 208 9.42 -9.24 0.27
N GLY A 209 10.44 -8.84 -0.51
CA GLY A 209 10.63 -9.33 -1.88
C GLY A 209 10.75 -10.85 -1.96
N MET A 210 11.50 -11.47 -1.06
CA MET A 210 11.65 -12.93 -0.98
C MET A 210 10.34 -13.65 -0.68
N SER A 211 9.42 -13.04 0.08
CA SER A 211 8.11 -13.61 0.37
C SER A 211 7.19 -13.71 -0.86
N PHE A 212 7.52 -12.99 -1.93
CA PHE A 212 6.81 -13.06 -3.22
C PHE A 212 7.57 -13.87 -4.28
N ALA A 213 8.75 -14.40 -3.98
CA ALA A 213 9.56 -15.15 -4.93
C ALA A 213 9.99 -16.53 -4.41
N GLY A 214 9.84 -16.80 -3.11
CA GLY A 214 10.27 -18.02 -2.44
C GLY A 214 9.17 -19.08 -2.33
N ALA A 215 9.29 -19.93 -1.30
CA ALA A 215 8.35 -21.03 -1.03
C ALA A 215 6.90 -20.54 -0.77
N ASP A 216 6.75 -19.29 -0.30
CA ASP A 216 5.45 -18.69 0.01
C ASP A 216 4.81 -17.96 -1.18
N PHE A 217 5.43 -18.02 -2.37
CA PHE A 217 4.95 -17.36 -3.60
C PHE A 217 3.45 -17.64 -3.86
N GLU A 218 3.03 -18.90 -3.75
CA GLU A 218 1.64 -19.30 -3.99
C GLU A 218 0.65 -18.61 -3.04
N LEU A 219 1.05 -18.32 -1.80
CA LEU A 219 0.22 -17.62 -0.82
C LEU A 219 0.03 -16.14 -1.19
N GLY A 220 0.97 -15.56 -1.96
CA GLY A 220 0.89 -14.22 -2.51
C GLY A 220 -0.03 -14.10 -3.72
N MET A 221 -0.41 -15.23 -4.36
CA MET A 221 -1.25 -15.29 -5.55
C MET A 221 -2.75 -15.22 -5.22
N MET A 222 -3.19 -14.13 -4.62
CA MET A 222 -4.56 -13.96 -4.11
C MET A 222 -5.63 -13.94 -5.19
N TRP A 223 -5.27 -13.70 -6.46
CA TRP A 223 -6.23 -13.79 -7.57
C TRP A 223 -6.96 -15.14 -7.64
N ARG A 224 -6.40 -16.20 -7.06
CA ARG A 224 -7.03 -17.53 -6.94
C ARG A 224 -8.15 -17.56 -5.90
N GLU A 225 -8.16 -16.65 -4.94
CA GLU A 225 -9.09 -16.63 -3.81
C GLU A 225 -10.08 -15.47 -3.83
N VAL A 226 -9.85 -14.42 -4.64
CA VAL A 226 -10.66 -13.20 -4.63
C VAL A 226 -12.12 -13.40 -4.99
N HIS A 227 -12.48 -14.55 -5.58
CA HIS A 227 -13.87 -14.96 -5.77
C HIS A 227 -14.64 -15.14 -4.44
N LYS A 228 -13.94 -15.28 -3.31
CA LYS A 228 -14.50 -15.36 -1.96
C LYS A 228 -14.83 -14.00 -1.35
N LEU A 229 -14.37 -12.90 -1.94
CA LEU A 229 -14.63 -11.55 -1.44
C LEU A 229 -16.12 -11.23 -1.49
N ARG A 230 -16.67 -10.75 -0.39
CA ARG A 230 -18.09 -10.36 -0.25
C ARG A 230 -18.30 -8.85 -0.28
N GLN A 231 -17.23 -8.10 -0.08
CA GLN A 231 -17.23 -6.65 -0.04
C GLN A 231 -17.46 -6.06 -1.45
N PRO A 232 -18.11 -4.90 -1.58
CA PRO A 232 -18.01 -4.10 -2.80
C PRO A 232 -16.57 -3.66 -3.01
N VAL A 233 -16.06 -3.82 -4.24
CA VAL A 233 -14.68 -3.48 -4.60
C VAL A 233 -14.69 -2.48 -5.75
N LEU A 234 -13.99 -1.36 -5.58
CA LEU A 234 -13.64 -0.45 -6.66
C LEU A 234 -12.17 -0.65 -7.00
N LEU A 235 -11.90 -1.15 -8.20
CA LEU A 235 -10.56 -1.20 -8.79
C LEU A 235 -10.30 0.14 -9.48
N ILE A 236 -9.18 0.76 -9.19
CA ILE A 236 -8.69 1.97 -9.87
C ILE A 236 -7.36 1.62 -10.53
N TRP A 237 -7.18 2.02 -11.79
CA TRP A 237 -5.96 1.70 -12.52
C TRP A 237 -5.51 2.85 -13.40
N GLY A 238 -4.20 3.08 -13.43
CA GLY A 238 -3.59 3.91 -14.45
C GLY A 238 -3.41 3.12 -15.75
N ARG A 239 -3.81 3.69 -16.89
CA ARG A 239 -3.60 3.04 -18.20
C ARG A 239 -2.12 2.83 -18.49
N GLU A 240 -1.27 3.73 -18.02
CA GLU A 240 0.17 3.73 -18.22
C GLU A 240 0.95 3.09 -17.05
N ASP A 241 0.30 2.26 -16.25
CA ASP A 241 0.95 1.54 -15.14
C ASP A 241 1.98 0.53 -15.67
N ARG A 242 3.24 0.76 -15.33
CA ARG A 242 4.39 -0.07 -15.73
C ARG A 242 4.90 -0.98 -14.59
N VAL A 243 4.21 -0.95 -13.46
CA VAL A 243 4.48 -1.82 -12.30
C VAL A 243 3.52 -2.99 -12.30
N ASN A 244 2.21 -2.69 -12.20
CA ASN A 244 1.12 -3.64 -12.34
C ASN A 244 0.30 -3.28 -13.59
N PRO A 245 0.61 -3.82 -14.76
CA PRO A 245 -0.03 -3.44 -16.01
C PRO A 245 -1.56 -3.61 -16.00
N LEU A 246 -2.25 -2.73 -16.73
CA LEU A 246 -3.72 -2.68 -16.77
C LEU A 246 -4.38 -3.98 -17.22
N ASP A 247 -3.73 -4.76 -18.08
CA ASP A 247 -4.26 -6.04 -18.55
C ASP A 247 -4.56 -7.00 -17.40
N GLY A 248 -3.76 -6.96 -16.33
CA GLY A 248 -4.01 -7.73 -15.10
C GLY A 248 -5.29 -7.32 -14.35
N ALA A 249 -5.77 -6.09 -14.51
CA ALA A 249 -7.01 -5.61 -13.88
C ALA A 249 -8.24 -6.40 -14.36
N LEU A 250 -8.22 -6.90 -15.59
CA LEU A 250 -9.33 -7.67 -16.16
C LEU A 250 -9.54 -9.01 -15.46
N VAL A 251 -8.47 -9.63 -14.97
CA VAL A 251 -8.56 -10.86 -14.18
C VAL A 251 -9.27 -10.56 -12.86
N ALA A 252 -8.84 -9.53 -12.14
CA ALA A 252 -9.46 -9.12 -10.88
C ALA A 252 -10.95 -8.73 -11.08
N LEU A 253 -11.25 -7.94 -12.13
CA LEU A 253 -12.61 -7.53 -12.45
C LEU A 253 -13.55 -8.71 -12.71
N LYS A 254 -13.05 -9.75 -13.39
CA LYS A 254 -13.87 -10.95 -13.73
C LYS A 254 -14.02 -11.92 -12.56
N THR A 255 -13.07 -11.95 -11.66
CA THR A 255 -13.04 -12.94 -10.56
C THR A 255 -13.67 -12.43 -9.27
N ILE A 256 -13.60 -11.12 -8.99
CA ILE A 256 -14.22 -10.52 -7.80
C ILE A 256 -15.71 -10.29 -8.04
N PRO A 257 -16.62 -10.91 -7.26
CA PRO A 257 -18.06 -10.91 -7.57
C PRO A 257 -18.72 -9.52 -7.61
N ARG A 258 -18.20 -8.56 -6.82
CA ARG A 258 -18.80 -7.23 -6.69
C ARG A 258 -17.78 -6.12 -7.06
N ALA A 259 -16.98 -6.40 -8.09
CA ALA A 259 -15.98 -5.44 -8.57
C ALA A 259 -16.56 -4.45 -9.59
N GLN A 260 -16.03 -3.25 -9.55
CA GLN A 260 -16.10 -2.23 -10.59
C GLN A 260 -14.68 -1.81 -10.93
N LEU A 261 -14.42 -1.42 -12.17
CA LEU A 261 -13.11 -0.95 -12.62
C LEU A 261 -13.24 0.47 -13.18
N HIS A 262 -12.40 1.37 -12.68
CA HIS A 262 -12.19 2.70 -13.24
C HIS A 262 -10.75 2.84 -13.74
N VAL A 263 -10.57 3.29 -14.98
CA VAL A 263 -9.26 3.46 -15.61
C VAL A 263 -9.02 4.91 -15.92
N PHE A 264 -7.92 5.46 -15.43
CA PHE A 264 -7.45 6.80 -15.77
C PHE A 264 -6.42 6.74 -16.89
N GLY A 265 -6.65 7.49 -17.98
CA GLY A 265 -5.59 7.79 -18.94
C GLY A 265 -4.60 8.82 -18.39
N GLN A 266 -3.38 8.85 -18.91
CA GLN A 266 -2.30 9.72 -18.43
C GLN A 266 -2.08 9.55 -16.92
N CYS A 267 -1.99 8.30 -16.49
CA CYS A 267 -1.85 7.92 -15.10
C CYS A 267 -1.02 6.62 -15.02
N GLY A 268 -0.01 6.62 -14.18
CA GLY A 268 0.82 5.47 -13.88
C GLY A 268 0.28 4.68 -12.69
N HIS A 269 1.20 4.15 -11.88
CA HIS A 269 0.91 3.29 -10.73
C HIS A 269 0.35 4.03 -9.51
N TRP A 270 0.63 5.34 -9.39
CA TRP A 270 0.21 6.17 -8.25
C TRP A 270 -1.04 6.99 -8.55
N ALA A 271 -2.16 6.32 -8.81
CA ALA A 271 -3.41 6.99 -9.13
C ALA A 271 -3.84 8.01 -8.06
N GLN A 272 -3.58 7.76 -6.78
CA GLN A 272 -3.88 8.66 -5.67
C GLN A 272 -3.03 9.94 -5.65
N VAL A 273 -1.93 9.97 -6.38
CA VAL A 273 -1.04 11.13 -6.48
C VAL A 273 -1.27 11.88 -7.79
N GLU A 274 -1.55 11.14 -8.87
CA GLU A 274 -1.69 11.72 -10.22
C GLU A 274 -3.11 12.21 -10.51
N LYS A 275 -4.12 11.68 -9.83
CA LYS A 275 -5.55 11.94 -10.04
C LYS A 275 -6.26 12.20 -8.72
#